data_932c0ae5b69c9c7146dadcbfa73e9c16
#
_entry.id   932c0ae5b69c9c7146dadcbfa73e9c16
#
_cell.length_a   1.000
_cell.length_b   1.000
_cell.length_c   1.000
_cell.angle_alpha   90.00
_cell.angle_beta   90.00
_cell.angle_gamma   90.00
#
_symmetry.space_group_name_H-M   'P 1'
#
loop_
_entity.id
_entity.type
_entity.pdbx_description
1 polymer ?
#
loop_
_entity_poly.entity_id
_entity_poly.type
_entity_poly.pdbx_seq_one_letter_code
_entity_poly.pdbx_strand_id
1 'polypeptide(L)'
;MRIALISDIHGNLEAVVKDIDTRQIDETVCLGDIVGYGSDARECFELTEARCSLIIMGNHELFTVLPVATRDLGGAPGRGIQRARETLTDKQLDQITRLPSTGEIAGSTLVHASLNSPGDFQHIIGVGHAKKHFQFQETPLCFNGHTHSPIIFKKEKKRIDLCKPLDGIVSLNPQSKYLINVGSVGQPRDNEPAACYVIYDTEKCAVSFERVTYNIESAQQRFKIAGMHPSAISRIAIGQ
;
A
#
# COMPACT_ATOMS: atom_id res chain seq x y z
N MET A 1 -19.85 5.55 7.38
CA MET A 1 -19.09 4.31 7.04
C MET A 1 -17.61 4.55 7.29
N ARG A 2 -16.93 3.59 7.91
CA ARG A 2 -15.47 3.66 8.21
C ARG A 2 -14.73 2.62 7.36
N ILE A 3 -13.83 3.09 6.51
CA ILE A 3 -13.10 2.27 5.55
C ILE A 3 -11.62 2.24 5.93
N ALA A 4 -11.07 1.04 6.13
CA ALA A 4 -9.61 0.87 6.27
C ALA A 4 -8.97 0.73 4.88
N LEU A 5 -7.95 1.55 4.62
CA LEU A 5 -7.17 1.52 3.39
C LEU A 5 -5.75 1.08 3.73
N ILE A 6 -5.40 -0.12 3.31
CA ILE A 6 -4.07 -0.74 3.52
C ILE A 6 -3.31 -0.81 2.19
N SER A 7 -1.99 -0.84 2.24
CA SER A 7 -1.12 -0.95 1.07
C SER A 7 0.26 -1.49 1.45
N ASP A 8 0.98 -2.00 0.46
CA ASP A 8 2.40 -2.29 0.58
C ASP A 8 2.72 -3.24 1.76
N ILE A 9 2.02 -4.40 1.76
CA ILE A 9 2.15 -5.45 2.79
C ILE A 9 3.47 -6.21 2.64
N HIS A 10 3.87 -6.44 1.38
CA HIS A 10 5.16 -7.00 1.04
C HIS A 10 5.52 -8.30 1.77
N GLY A 11 4.59 -9.25 1.82
CA GLY A 11 4.83 -10.56 2.43
C GLY A 11 5.30 -10.51 3.89
N ASN A 12 4.97 -9.46 4.63
CA ASN A 12 5.26 -9.30 6.05
C ASN A 12 4.04 -9.71 6.88
N LEU A 13 3.91 -11.00 7.15
CA LEU A 13 2.76 -11.55 7.86
C LEU A 13 2.58 -10.98 9.28
N GLU A 14 3.68 -10.70 9.98
CA GLU A 14 3.64 -10.15 11.34
C GLU A 14 3.03 -8.74 11.38
N ALA A 15 3.16 -7.98 10.29
CA ALA A 15 2.59 -6.65 10.16
C ALA A 15 1.11 -6.67 9.74
N VAL A 16 0.62 -7.78 9.19
CA VAL A 16 -0.79 -7.93 8.78
C VAL A 16 -1.68 -8.16 10.00
N VAL A 17 -1.91 -7.15 10.70
CA VAL A 17 -3.15 -6.67 11.27
C VAL A 17 -3.89 -7.52 12.29
N LYS A 18 -3.56 -7.28 13.54
CA LYS A 18 -4.51 -7.52 14.65
C LYS A 18 -5.41 -6.31 14.93
N ASP A 19 -5.02 -5.11 14.50
CA ASP A 19 -5.63 -3.85 14.93
C ASP A 19 -6.93 -3.50 14.16
N ILE A 20 -7.02 -3.80 12.87
CA ILE A 20 -8.21 -3.52 12.05
C ILE A 20 -9.45 -4.22 12.62
N ASP A 21 -9.32 -5.45 13.09
CA ASP A 21 -10.43 -6.24 13.64
C ASP A 21 -11.02 -5.62 14.93
N THR A 22 -10.29 -4.74 15.61
CA THR A 22 -10.71 -4.10 16.86
C THR A 22 -11.34 -2.73 16.70
N ARG A 23 -11.29 -2.12 15.49
CA ARG A 23 -11.60 -0.70 15.29
C ARG A 23 -12.96 -0.36 14.70
N GLN A 24 -13.90 -1.27 14.68
CA GLN A 24 -15.23 -1.05 14.07
C GLN A 24 -15.11 -0.52 12.62
N ILE A 25 -14.45 -1.28 11.77
CA ILE A 25 -14.30 -1.01 10.35
C ILE A 25 -15.45 -1.68 9.59
N ASP A 26 -16.10 -0.94 8.72
CA ASP A 26 -17.20 -1.45 7.89
C ASP A 26 -16.65 -2.17 6.65
N GLU A 27 -15.59 -1.62 6.04
CA GLU A 27 -14.92 -2.21 4.87
C GLU A 27 -13.40 -2.03 4.93
N THR A 28 -12.68 -3.00 4.38
CA THR A 28 -11.23 -2.90 4.19
C THR A 28 -10.91 -3.04 2.70
N VAL A 29 -10.02 -2.18 2.18
CA VAL A 29 -9.52 -2.25 0.81
C VAL A 29 -8.00 -2.26 0.80
N CYS A 30 -7.40 -2.97 -0.16
CA CYS A 30 -5.96 -3.04 -0.33
C CYS A 30 -5.54 -2.37 -1.65
N LEU A 31 -4.58 -1.45 -1.57
CA LEU A 31 -4.08 -0.70 -2.71
C LEU A 31 -2.91 -1.39 -3.43
N GLY A 32 -2.69 -2.69 -3.18
CA GLY A 32 -1.67 -3.49 -3.85
C GLY A 32 -0.36 -3.64 -3.07
N ASP A 33 0.60 -4.28 -3.73
CA ASP A 33 1.89 -4.68 -3.18
C ASP A 33 1.75 -5.54 -1.91
N ILE A 34 0.88 -6.57 -2.02
CA ILE A 34 0.71 -7.59 -0.99
C ILE A 34 1.94 -8.48 -0.92
N VAL A 35 2.53 -8.78 -2.09
CA VAL A 35 3.68 -9.67 -2.26
C VAL A 35 4.99 -8.90 -2.46
N GLY A 36 6.09 -9.62 -2.54
CA GLY A 36 7.43 -9.04 -2.72
C GLY A 36 8.14 -8.67 -1.41
N TYR A 37 9.41 -8.38 -1.47
CA TYR A 37 10.35 -8.13 -0.36
C TYR A 37 10.37 -9.21 0.73
N GLY A 38 9.23 -9.52 1.34
CA GLY A 38 9.11 -10.42 2.49
C GLY A 38 8.88 -11.88 2.11
N SER A 39 8.76 -12.74 3.13
CA SER A 39 8.78 -14.20 2.99
C SER A 39 7.42 -14.84 2.77
N ASP A 40 6.33 -14.19 3.22
CA ASP A 40 5.03 -14.82 3.45
C ASP A 40 3.99 -14.36 2.41
N ALA A 41 4.39 -14.37 1.13
CA ALA A 41 3.56 -13.87 0.03
C ALA A 41 2.21 -14.57 -0.05
N ARG A 42 2.19 -15.91 0.09
CA ARG A 42 0.99 -16.72 0.04
C ARG A 42 0.02 -16.40 1.15
N GLU A 43 0.50 -16.43 2.39
CA GLU A 43 -0.31 -16.20 3.58
C GLU A 43 -0.85 -14.76 3.62
N CYS A 44 -0.03 -13.78 3.23
CA CYS A 44 -0.46 -12.39 3.12
C CYS A 44 -1.55 -12.24 2.06
N PHE A 45 -1.42 -12.89 0.90
CA PHE A 45 -2.43 -12.84 -0.15
C PHE A 45 -3.75 -13.49 0.31
N GLU A 46 -3.71 -14.66 0.94
CA GLU A 46 -4.89 -15.35 1.50
C GLU A 46 -5.63 -14.48 2.54
N LEU A 47 -4.88 -13.85 3.46
CA LEU A 47 -5.48 -12.98 4.46
C LEU A 47 -6.08 -11.71 3.86
N THR A 48 -5.41 -11.11 2.88
CA THR A 48 -5.91 -9.91 2.20
C THR A 48 -7.17 -10.22 1.41
N GLU A 49 -7.18 -11.34 0.68
CA GLU A 49 -8.35 -11.81 -0.07
C GLU A 49 -9.57 -12.08 0.84
N ALA A 50 -9.32 -12.63 2.03
CA ALA A 50 -10.38 -12.92 2.99
C ALA A 50 -10.96 -11.67 3.68
N ARG A 51 -10.23 -10.56 3.73
CA ARG A 51 -10.60 -9.36 4.49
C ARG A 51 -10.97 -8.15 3.64
N CYS A 52 -10.44 -8.05 2.44
CA CYS A 52 -10.64 -6.88 1.59
C CYS A 52 -11.78 -7.09 0.61
N SER A 53 -12.70 -6.13 0.55
CA SER A 53 -13.76 -6.10 -0.45
C SER A 53 -13.26 -5.71 -1.84
N LEU A 54 -12.08 -5.05 -1.91
CA LEU A 54 -11.43 -4.66 -3.15
C LEU A 54 -9.90 -4.68 -2.97
N ILE A 55 -9.21 -5.22 -3.97
CA ILE A 55 -7.75 -5.25 -4.06
C ILE A 55 -7.34 -4.63 -5.39
N ILE A 56 -6.44 -3.65 -5.36
CA ILE A 56 -5.85 -3.02 -6.55
C ILE A 56 -4.52 -3.68 -6.86
N MET A 57 -4.19 -3.83 -8.14
CA MET A 57 -2.90 -4.37 -8.59
C MET A 57 -1.77 -3.39 -8.29
N GLY A 58 -0.76 -3.84 -7.53
CA GLY A 58 0.50 -3.16 -7.37
C GLY A 58 1.56 -3.63 -8.37
N ASN A 59 2.72 -2.97 -8.39
CA ASN A 59 3.81 -3.39 -9.29
C ASN A 59 4.41 -4.75 -8.91
N HIS A 60 4.41 -5.12 -7.65
CA HIS A 60 4.90 -6.42 -7.22
C HIS A 60 3.97 -7.56 -7.64
N GLU A 61 2.66 -7.38 -7.60
CA GLU A 61 1.70 -8.33 -8.20
C GLU A 61 1.95 -8.46 -9.70
N LEU A 62 2.04 -7.34 -10.42
CA LEU A 62 2.27 -7.34 -11.86
C LEU A 62 3.57 -8.08 -12.22
N PHE A 63 4.68 -7.76 -11.56
CA PHE A 63 5.97 -8.41 -11.81
C PHE A 63 5.97 -9.90 -11.40
N THR A 64 5.12 -10.31 -10.46
CA THR A 64 4.98 -11.72 -10.09
C THR A 64 4.39 -12.55 -11.22
N VAL A 65 3.41 -12.03 -11.95
CA VAL A 65 2.72 -12.76 -13.05
C VAL A 65 3.32 -12.51 -14.42
N LEU A 66 4.06 -11.42 -14.63
CA LEU A 66 4.75 -11.18 -15.91
C LEU A 66 5.94 -12.13 -16.10
N PRO A 67 6.25 -12.56 -17.33
CA PRO A 67 7.40 -13.42 -17.63
C PRO A 67 8.73 -12.64 -17.62
N VAL A 68 8.91 -11.74 -16.67
CA VAL A 68 10.16 -10.98 -16.48
C VAL A 68 11.14 -11.81 -15.66
N ALA A 69 12.40 -11.88 -16.08
CA ALA A 69 13.43 -12.56 -15.30
C ALA A 69 13.68 -11.79 -13.99
N THR A 70 13.55 -12.48 -12.85
CA THR A 70 13.72 -11.86 -11.54
C THR A 70 15.12 -11.28 -11.31
N ARG A 71 16.14 -11.83 -12.01
CA ARG A 71 17.51 -11.28 -12.03
C ARG A 71 17.58 -9.85 -12.57
N ASP A 72 16.67 -9.49 -13.48
CA ASP A 72 16.63 -8.16 -14.10
C ASP A 72 16.02 -7.11 -13.16
N LEU A 73 15.23 -7.57 -12.16
CA LEU A 73 14.72 -6.69 -11.10
C LEU A 73 15.76 -6.39 -10.01
N GLY A 74 16.76 -7.30 -9.84
CA GLY A 74 17.86 -7.15 -8.88
C GLY A 74 17.45 -7.10 -7.41
N GLY A 75 18.42 -7.27 -6.51
CA GLY A 75 18.33 -7.00 -5.07
C GLY A 75 17.10 -7.55 -4.34
N ALA A 76 16.62 -6.79 -3.38
CA ALA A 76 15.48 -7.16 -2.54
C ALA A 76 14.15 -7.31 -3.32
N PRO A 77 13.79 -6.43 -4.28
CA PRO A 77 12.59 -6.62 -5.09
C PRO A 77 12.61 -7.93 -5.86
N GLY A 78 13.69 -8.22 -6.59
CA GLY A 78 13.82 -9.44 -7.38
C GLY A 78 13.74 -10.71 -6.55
N ARG A 79 14.40 -10.74 -5.38
CA ARG A 79 14.32 -11.89 -4.46
C ARG A 79 12.88 -12.08 -3.92
N GLY A 80 12.20 -10.98 -3.58
CA GLY A 80 10.82 -11.03 -3.09
C GLY A 80 9.83 -11.52 -4.15
N ILE A 81 9.96 -11.06 -5.41
CA ILE A 81 9.15 -11.54 -6.54
C ILE A 81 9.43 -13.04 -6.81
N GLN A 82 10.69 -13.45 -6.78
CA GLN A 82 11.03 -14.87 -6.92
C GLN A 82 10.35 -15.70 -5.83
N ARG A 83 10.42 -15.26 -4.57
CA ARG A 83 9.78 -15.94 -3.44
C ARG A 83 8.26 -16.02 -3.62
N ALA A 84 7.63 -14.94 -4.07
CA ALA A 84 6.20 -14.94 -4.37
C ALA A 84 5.84 -16.01 -5.42
N ARG A 85 6.58 -16.09 -6.52
CA ARG A 85 6.40 -17.12 -7.57
C ARG A 85 6.60 -18.57 -7.07
N GLU A 86 7.52 -18.75 -6.11
CA GLU A 86 7.81 -20.07 -5.50
C GLU A 86 6.70 -20.55 -4.55
N THR A 87 5.93 -19.63 -3.96
CA THR A 87 5.00 -19.95 -2.86
C THR A 87 3.54 -19.77 -3.18
N LEU A 88 3.19 -18.88 -4.10
CA LEU A 88 1.81 -18.70 -4.55
C LEU A 88 1.33 -19.92 -5.32
N THR A 89 0.08 -20.28 -5.14
CA THR A 89 -0.58 -21.32 -5.92
C THR A 89 -0.96 -20.81 -7.32
N ASP A 90 -1.15 -21.72 -8.28
CA ASP A 90 -1.63 -21.36 -9.63
C ASP A 90 -2.95 -20.58 -9.58
N LYS A 91 -3.83 -20.95 -8.64
CA LYS A 91 -5.10 -20.22 -8.42
C LYS A 91 -4.84 -18.77 -8.01
N GLN A 92 -3.92 -18.53 -7.08
CA GLN A 92 -3.58 -17.17 -6.63
C GLN A 92 -2.89 -16.36 -7.73
N LEU A 93 -2.00 -16.99 -8.51
CA LEU A 93 -1.40 -16.34 -9.68
C LEU A 93 -2.45 -15.93 -10.71
N ASP A 94 -3.44 -16.80 -10.99
CA ASP A 94 -4.57 -16.46 -11.88
C ASP A 94 -5.44 -15.34 -11.30
N GLN A 95 -5.71 -15.33 -9.99
CA GLN A 95 -6.42 -14.24 -9.32
C GLN A 95 -5.67 -12.91 -9.45
N ILE A 96 -4.34 -12.89 -9.24
CA ILE A 96 -3.50 -11.70 -9.39
C ILE A 96 -3.62 -11.12 -10.80
N THR A 97 -3.66 -11.95 -11.85
CA THR A 97 -3.80 -11.45 -13.25
C THR A 97 -5.10 -10.68 -13.50
N ARG A 98 -6.10 -10.85 -12.65
CA ARG A 98 -7.44 -10.22 -12.78
C ARG A 98 -7.62 -9.01 -11.89
N LEU A 99 -6.62 -8.66 -11.05
CA LEU A 99 -6.71 -7.49 -10.19
C LEU A 99 -6.83 -6.21 -11.03
N PRO A 100 -7.74 -5.29 -10.69
CA PRO A 100 -7.89 -4.02 -11.40
C PRO A 100 -6.70 -3.08 -11.08
N SER A 101 -6.33 -2.24 -12.04
CA SER A 101 -5.30 -1.20 -11.84
C SER A 101 -5.81 0.02 -11.08
N THR A 102 -7.12 0.22 -11.06
CA THR A 102 -7.82 1.28 -10.33
C THR A 102 -9.15 0.77 -9.79
N GLY A 103 -9.70 1.45 -8.80
CA GLY A 103 -11.01 1.11 -8.25
C GLY A 103 -11.68 2.33 -7.63
N GLU A 104 -12.87 2.13 -7.11
CA GLU A 104 -13.63 3.18 -6.42
C GLU A 104 -14.29 2.63 -5.17
N ILE A 105 -14.30 3.46 -4.12
CA ILE A 105 -15.05 3.19 -2.89
C ILE A 105 -15.57 4.50 -2.30
N ALA A 106 -16.84 4.55 -1.93
CA ALA A 106 -17.46 5.71 -1.30
C ALA A 106 -17.17 7.04 -2.02
N GLY A 107 -17.20 7.05 -3.37
CA GLY A 107 -16.91 8.23 -4.18
C GLY A 107 -15.44 8.67 -4.22
N SER A 108 -14.54 7.81 -3.76
CA SER A 108 -13.08 8.02 -3.81
C SER A 108 -12.45 7.08 -4.82
N THR A 109 -11.46 7.57 -5.58
CA THR A 109 -10.67 6.74 -6.50
C THR A 109 -9.53 6.05 -5.75
N LEU A 110 -9.25 4.81 -6.12
CA LEU A 110 -8.16 3.99 -5.61
C LEU A 110 -7.19 3.68 -6.75
N VAL A 111 -5.89 3.80 -6.48
CA VAL A 111 -4.81 3.42 -7.40
C VAL A 111 -3.58 3.04 -6.59
N HIS A 112 -2.76 2.10 -7.07
CA HIS A 112 -1.54 1.75 -6.33
C HIS A 112 -0.54 2.92 -6.29
N ALA A 113 -0.24 3.53 -7.43
CA ALA A 113 0.75 4.62 -7.55
C ALA A 113 0.11 5.92 -8.07
N SER A 114 0.06 6.14 -9.37
CA SER A 114 -0.44 7.36 -10.00
C SER A 114 -1.53 7.08 -11.02
N LEU A 115 -2.55 7.96 -11.11
CA LEU A 115 -3.54 7.93 -12.18
C LEU A 115 -2.97 8.36 -13.55
N ASN A 116 -1.80 8.98 -13.56
CA ASN A 116 -1.05 9.21 -14.80
C ASN A 116 -0.36 7.90 -15.21
N SER A 117 -0.99 7.14 -16.11
CA SER A 117 -0.56 5.79 -16.52
C SER A 117 -0.43 4.82 -15.31
N PRO A 118 -1.53 4.29 -14.76
CA PRO A 118 -1.50 3.44 -13.56
C PRO A 118 -0.55 2.25 -13.65
N GLY A 119 -0.38 1.65 -14.84
CA GLY A 119 0.53 0.52 -15.07
C GLY A 119 2.03 0.87 -15.10
N ASP A 120 2.40 2.15 -15.13
CA ASP A 120 3.80 2.60 -15.09
C ASP A 120 4.31 2.79 -13.65
N PHE A 121 3.43 2.76 -12.67
CA PHE A 121 3.73 2.88 -11.24
C PHE A 121 4.63 4.08 -10.89
N GLN A 122 4.31 5.25 -11.44
CA GLN A 122 5.11 6.46 -11.23
C GLN A 122 5.05 6.92 -9.76
N HIS A 123 6.22 7.14 -9.15
CA HIS A 123 6.32 7.62 -7.77
C HIS A 123 5.78 9.04 -7.61
N ILE A 124 4.97 9.27 -6.59
CA ILE A 124 4.48 10.61 -6.22
C ILE A 124 5.17 11.03 -4.91
N ILE A 125 6.29 11.72 -5.04
CA ILE A 125 7.14 12.14 -3.91
C ILE A 125 7.14 13.65 -3.67
N GLY A 126 6.41 14.42 -4.46
CA GLY A 126 6.38 15.88 -4.35
C GLY A 126 5.31 16.54 -5.21
N VAL A 127 5.14 17.84 -5.03
CA VAL A 127 4.09 18.65 -5.67
C VAL A 127 4.08 18.54 -7.19
N GLY A 128 5.25 18.44 -7.83
CA GLY A 128 5.35 18.27 -9.28
C GLY A 128 4.71 16.98 -9.81
N HIS A 129 4.90 15.87 -9.09
CA HIS A 129 4.28 14.58 -9.39
C HIS A 129 2.78 14.60 -9.10
N ALA A 130 2.39 15.16 -7.94
CA ALA A 130 0.99 15.33 -7.58
C ALA A 130 0.22 16.20 -8.59
N LYS A 131 0.86 17.25 -9.15
CA LYS A 131 0.28 18.08 -10.22
C LYS A 131 -0.07 17.27 -11.47
N LYS A 132 0.79 16.34 -11.88
CA LYS A 132 0.51 15.45 -13.01
C LYS A 132 -0.64 14.51 -12.67
N HIS A 133 -0.61 13.86 -11.51
CA HIS A 133 -1.68 12.97 -11.04
C HIS A 133 -3.05 13.66 -11.03
N PHE A 134 -3.16 14.87 -10.48
CA PHE A 134 -4.41 15.63 -10.39
C PHE A 134 -5.02 16.02 -11.75
N GLN A 135 -4.31 15.87 -12.87
CA GLN A 135 -4.87 16.06 -14.20
C GLN A 135 -5.82 14.93 -14.60
N PHE A 136 -5.62 13.76 -14.00
CA PHE A 136 -6.39 12.53 -14.27
C PHE A 136 -7.35 12.17 -13.14
N GLN A 137 -7.27 12.84 -12.00
CA GLN A 137 -8.16 12.60 -10.86
C GLN A 137 -9.49 13.31 -11.07
N GLU A 138 -10.57 12.55 -11.20
CA GLU A 138 -11.94 13.09 -11.36
C GLU A 138 -12.61 13.30 -10.01
N THR A 139 -12.48 12.33 -9.09
CA THR A 139 -13.10 12.37 -7.76
C THR A 139 -12.43 13.38 -6.82
N PRO A 140 -13.13 13.84 -5.77
CA PRO A 140 -12.54 14.71 -4.74
C PRO A 140 -11.39 14.04 -4.00
N LEU A 141 -11.48 12.73 -3.75
CA LEU A 141 -10.48 11.96 -3.02
C LEU A 141 -9.85 10.89 -3.92
N CYS A 142 -8.54 10.72 -3.80
CA CYS A 142 -7.82 9.59 -4.33
C CYS A 142 -6.88 9.05 -3.26
N PHE A 143 -6.86 7.74 -3.07
CA PHE A 143 -5.94 7.06 -2.16
C PHE A 143 -4.92 6.25 -2.96
N ASN A 144 -3.66 6.30 -2.53
CA ASN A 144 -2.57 5.52 -3.12
C ASN A 144 -1.57 5.01 -2.08
N GLY A 145 -0.64 4.15 -2.50
CA GLY A 145 0.48 3.60 -1.73
C GLY A 145 1.81 3.79 -2.45
N HIS A 146 2.53 2.69 -2.71
CA HIS A 146 3.73 2.56 -3.53
C HIS A 146 5.00 3.24 -2.99
N THR A 147 4.93 4.46 -2.46
CA THR A 147 6.12 5.13 -1.89
C THR A 147 6.38 4.76 -0.44
N HIS A 148 5.47 4.03 0.20
CA HIS A 148 5.50 3.59 1.60
C HIS A 148 5.63 4.72 2.64
N SER A 149 5.38 5.94 2.23
CA SER A 149 5.49 7.12 3.10
C SER A 149 4.17 7.85 3.11
N PRO A 150 3.49 7.93 4.26
CA PRO A 150 2.20 8.59 4.36
C PRO A 150 2.34 10.08 4.08
N ILE A 151 1.47 10.60 3.20
CA ILE A 151 1.51 12.00 2.77
C ILE A 151 0.15 12.43 2.23
N ILE A 152 -0.20 13.69 2.41
CA ILE A 152 -1.41 14.31 1.85
C ILE A 152 -1.01 15.42 0.90
N PHE A 153 -1.47 15.37 -0.34
CA PHE A 153 -1.49 16.49 -1.26
C PHE A 153 -2.90 17.05 -1.32
N LYS A 154 -3.05 18.32 -0.96
CA LYS A 154 -4.32 19.06 -1.04
C LYS A 154 -4.26 20.02 -2.20
N LYS A 155 -5.23 19.95 -3.11
CA LYS A 155 -5.37 20.87 -4.24
C LYS A 155 -6.58 21.77 -4.06
N GLU A 156 -6.33 23.08 -4.01
CA GLU A 156 -7.34 24.13 -4.05
C GLU A 156 -7.11 25.02 -5.29
N LYS A 157 -8.04 25.02 -6.21
CA LYS A 157 -7.90 25.73 -7.51
C LYS A 157 -6.61 25.31 -8.22
N LYS A 158 -5.61 26.23 -8.28
CA LYS A 158 -4.30 25.98 -8.92
C LYS A 158 -3.18 25.66 -7.92
N ARG A 159 -3.42 25.85 -6.61
CA ARG A 159 -2.45 25.61 -5.54
C ARG A 159 -2.48 24.16 -5.11
N ILE A 160 -1.33 23.58 -4.89
CA ILE A 160 -1.16 22.23 -4.32
C ILE A 160 -0.25 22.37 -3.10
N ASP A 161 -0.77 22.03 -1.95
CA ASP A 161 -0.05 22.00 -0.69
C ASP A 161 0.29 20.53 -0.36
N LEU A 162 1.47 20.32 0.19
CA LEU A 162 1.94 19.06 0.74
C LEU A 162 1.83 19.14 2.24
N CYS A 163 1.09 18.25 2.86
CA CYS A 163 0.95 18.12 4.29
C CYS A 163 1.48 16.74 4.71
N LYS A 164 2.42 16.70 5.64
CA LYS A 164 2.72 15.44 6.32
C LYS A 164 1.56 15.15 7.28
N PRO A 165 1.06 13.93 7.33
CA PRO A 165 0.06 13.58 8.33
C PRO A 165 0.68 13.78 9.71
N LEU A 166 -0.02 14.54 10.53
CA LEU A 166 0.24 14.64 11.97
C LEU A 166 -0.53 13.53 12.66
N ASP A 167 -0.10 13.11 13.83
CA ASP A 167 -0.87 12.20 14.66
C ASP A 167 -2.27 12.74 14.87
N GLY A 168 -3.29 11.95 14.53
CA GLY A 168 -4.67 12.31 14.74
C GLY A 168 -5.54 12.33 13.47
N ILE A 169 -6.70 12.98 13.61
CA ILE A 169 -7.74 13.03 12.58
C ILE A 169 -7.54 14.28 11.72
N VAL A 170 -7.48 14.11 10.40
CA VAL A 170 -7.42 15.17 9.41
C VAL A 170 -8.78 15.35 8.77
N SER A 171 -9.45 16.48 9.04
CA SER A 171 -10.71 16.84 8.38
C SER A 171 -10.46 17.25 6.93
N LEU A 172 -11.28 16.75 6.04
CA LEU A 172 -11.19 17.01 4.60
C LEU A 172 -12.22 18.08 4.21
N ASN A 173 -11.75 19.13 3.51
CA ASN A 173 -12.64 20.15 2.97
C ASN A 173 -13.31 19.61 1.67
N PRO A 174 -14.64 19.49 1.60
CA PRO A 174 -15.35 18.97 0.42
C PRO A 174 -15.12 19.78 -0.87
N GLN A 175 -14.64 21.02 -0.77
CA GLN A 175 -14.36 21.88 -1.93
C GLN A 175 -12.92 21.74 -2.46
N SER A 176 -12.10 20.91 -1.83
CA SER A 176 -10.73 20.62 -2.25
C SER A 176 -10.61 19.22 -2.84
N LYS A 177 -9.60 18.98 -3.68
CA LYS A 177 -9.20 17.62 -4.05
C LYS A 177 -8.02 17.17 -3.19
N TYR A 178 -8.03 15.89 -2.86
CA TYR A 178 -6.96 15.28 -2.07
C TYR A 178 -6.40 14.04 -2.77
N LEU A 179 -5.09 13.90 -2.71
CA LEU A 179 -4.38 12.67 -2.99
C LEU A 179 -3.68 12.26 -1.69
N ILE A 180 -4.01 11.07 -1.19
CA ILE A 180 -3.59 10.58 0.12
C ILE A 180 -2.83 9.28 -0.04
N ASN A 181 -1.53 9.31 0.25
CA ASN A 181 -0.76 8.09 0.37
C ASN A 181 -0.97 7.48 1.76
N VAL A 182 -1.39 6.22 1.78
CA VAL A 182 -1.79 5.55 3.02
C VAL A 182 -0.61 4.98 3.82
N GLY A 183 0.61 5.12 3.31
CA GLY A 183 1.80 4.51 3.90
C GLY A 183 1.95 3.05 3.52
N SER A 184 2.61 2.28 4.35
CA SER A 184 2.86 0.86 4.14
C SER A 184 2.60 0.06 5.41
N VAL A 185 1.94 -1.08 5.26
CA VAL A 185 1.75 -2.04 6.35
C VAL A 185 3.05 -2.80 6.63
N GLY A 186 3.69 -3.33 5.59
CA GLY A 186 4.79 -4.29 5.76
C GLY A 186 6.20 -3.71 5.69
N GLN A 187 6.37 -2.55 5.04
CA GLN A 187 7.70 -1.93 4.88
C GLN A 187 7.61 -0.39 4.85
N PRO A 188 7.23 0.27 5.96
CA PRO A 188 7.24 1.73 6.04
C PRO A 188 8.61 2.34 5.69
N ARG A 189 8.60 3.54 5.05
CA ARG A 189 9.84 4.25 4.61
C ARG A 189 9.86 5.72 5.03
N ASP A 190 9.28 6.02 6.16
CA ASP A 190 9.25 7.36 6.75
C ASP A 190 10.01 7.45 8.08
N ASN A 191 10.94 6.49 8.31
CA ASN A 191 11.75 6.30 9.52
C ASN A 191 10.93 5.87 10.76
N GLU A 192 9.69 5.44 10.57
CA GLU A 192 8.86 4.86 11.62
C GLU A 192 8.56 3.40 11.23
N PRO A 193 9.06 2.40 11.98
CA PRO A 193 8.92 0.98 11.61
C PRO A 193 7.53 0.40 11.86
N ALA A 194 6.68 1.09 12.63
CA ALA A 194 5.31 0.65 12.87
C ALA A 194 4.49 0.62 11.57
N ALA A 195 3.72 -0.45 11.36
CA ALA A 195 2.82 -0.57 10.23
C ALA A 195 1.91 0.65 10.10
N CYS A 196 1.73 1.16 8.88
CA CYS A 196 0.91 2.34 8.62
C CYS A 196 -0.26 2.00 7.70
N TYR A 197 -1.44 2.49 8.05
CA TYR A 197 -2.63 2.46 7.20
C TYR A 197 -3.54 3.65 7.49
N VAL A 198 -4.58 3.85 6.68
CA VAL A 198 -5.52 4.96 6.84
C VAL A 198 -6.93 4.43 7.13
N ILE A 199 -7.65 5.11 8.03
CA ILE A 199 -9.10 4.97 8.17
C ILE A 199 -9.76 6.21 7.58
N TYR A 200 -10.64 6.02 6.61
CA TYR A 200 -11.51 7.06 6.06
C TYR A 200 -12.90 6.96 6.67
N ASP A 201 -13.30 7.99 7.41
CA ASP A 201 -14.64 8.14 7.96
C ASP A 201 -15.47 9.02 6.99
N THR A 202 -16.36 8.40 6.23
CA THR A 202 -17.16 9.08 5.22
C THR A 202 -18.16 10.06 5.80
N GLU A 203 -18.70 9.78 6.99
CA GLU A 203 -19.70 10.63 7.66
C GLU A 203 -19.04 11.90 8.22
N LYS A 204 -17.83 11.76 8.77
CA LYS A 204 -17.05 12.89 9.29
C LYS A 204 -16.28 13.62 8.19
N CYS A 205 -16.22 13.06 6.98
CA CYS A 205 -15.35 13.54 5.91
C CYS A 205 -13.91 13.76 6.43
N ALA A 206 -13.34 12.71 7.02
CA ALA A 206 -12.04 12.79 7.71
C ALA A 206 -11.23 11.51 7.51
N VAL A 207 -9.91 11.65 7.56
CA VAL A 207 -8.97 10.53 7.56
C VAL A 207 -8.14 10.51 8.84
N SER A 208 -7.81 9.33 9.34
CA SER A 208 -6.81 9.14 10.38
C SER A 208 -5.73 8.19 9.90
N PHE A 209 -4.48 8.50 10.25
CA PHE A 209 -3.33 7.64 9.99
C PHE A 209 -3.07 6.82 11.24
N GLU A 210 -3.09 5.51 11.07
CA GLU A 210 -2.94 4.56 12.18
C GLU A 210 -1.56 3.95 12.14
N ARG A 211 -0.93 3.83 13.32
CA ARG A 211 0.37 3.17 13.49
C ARG A 211 0.21 1.98 14.42
N VAL A 212 0.63 0.83 13.95
CA VAL A 212 0.51 -0.43 14.69
C VAL A 212 1.87 -1.09 14.84
N THR A 213 2.29 -1.25 16.09
CA THR A 213 3.51 -2.00 16.40
C THR A 213 3.29 -3.50 16.20
N TYR A 214 4.26 -4.17 15.61
CA TYR A 214 4.26 -5.61 15.41
C TYR A 214 5.60 -6.22 15.86
N ASN A 215 5.70 -7.54 15.89
CA ASN A 215 6.93 -8.22 16.28
C ASN A 215 7.95 -8.21 15.14
N ILE A 216 8.75 -7.14 15.09
CA ILE A 216 9.78 -6.93 14.05
C ILE A 216 10.85 -8.03 14.08
N GLU A 217 11.25 -8.49 15.25
CA GLU A 217 12.26 -9.56 15.39
C GLU A 217 11.75 -10.88 14.81
N SER A 218 10.48 -11.21 15.05
CA SER A 218 9.82 -12.38 14.45
C SER A 218 9.78 -12.25 12.93
N ALA A 219 9.38 -11.09 12.39
CA ALA A 219 9.37 -10.83 10.95
C ALA A 219 10.78 -10.97 10.34
N GLN A 220 11.80 -10.39 10.96
CA GLN A 220 13.19 -10.52 10.52
C GLN A 220 13.67 -11.98 10.54
N GLN A 221 13.28 -12.75 11.56
CA GLN A 221 13.65 -14.16 11.65
C GLN A 221 12.98 -14.98 10.54
N ARG A 222 11.68 -14.74 10.25
CA ARG A 222 10.97 -15.37 9.12
C ARG A 222 11.66 -15.05 7.79
N PHE A 223 12.02 -13.78 7.55
CA PHE A 223 12.73 -13.35 6.35
C PHE A 223 14.10 -14.02 6.22
N LYS A 224 14.86 -14.14 7.32
CA LYS A 224 16.17 -14.84 7.35
C LYS A 224 16.02 -16.32 6.99
N ILE A 225 15.08 -17.03 7.62
CA ILE A 225 14.83 -18.46 7.38
C ILE A 225 14.44 -18.69 5.90
N ALA A 226 13.66 -17.81 5.31
CA ALA A 226 13.24 -17.89 3.91
C ALA A 226 14.32 -17.43 2.91
N GLY A 227 15.51 -17.00 3.38
CA GLY A 227 16.60 -16.54 2.53
C GLY A 227 16.27 -15.26 1.77
N MET A 228 15.55 -14.32 2.42
CA MET A 228 15.26 -13.04 1.83
C MET A 228 16.50 -12.14 1.79
N HIS A 229 16.46 -11.11 0.93
CA HIS A 229 17.59 -10.22 0.75
C HIS A 229 17.94 -9.46 2.05
N PRO A 230 19.22 -9.32 2.44
CA PRO A 230 19.60 -8.67 3.70
C PRO A 230 19.02 -7.26 3.90
N SER A 231 18.92 -6.47 2.82
CA SER A 231 18.34 -5.13 2.92
C SER A 231 16.83 -5.14 3.23
N ALA A 232 16.07 -6.14 2.78
CA ALA A 232 14.68 -6.28 3.18
C ALA A 232 14.56 -6.56 4.69
N ILE A 233 15.47 -7.39 5.22
CA ILE A 233 15.51 -7.75 6.65
C ILE A 233 15.84 -6.54 7.52
N SER A 234 16.84 -5.73 7.12
CA SER A 234 17.28 -4.58 7.92
C SER A 234 16.30 -3.43 7.90
N ARG A 235 15.69 -3.13 6.74
CA ARG A 235 14.83 -1.96 6.53
C ARG A 235 13.57 -1.95 7.38
N ILE A 236 12.93 -3.11 7.60
CA ILE A 236 11.71 -3.20 8.41
C ILE A 236 11.93 -2.78 9.87
N ALA A 237 13.16 -2.84 10.38
CA ALA A 237 13.48 -2.44 11.75
C ALA A 237 13.70 -0.93 11.93
N ILE A 238 13.92 -0.22 10.83
CA ILE A 238 14.29 1.21 10.87
C ILE A 238 13.32 2.08 10.04
N GLY A 239 12.30 1.49 9.46
CA GLY A 239 11.31 2.23 8.66
C GLY A 239 11.91 2.82 7.37
N GLN A 240 12.70 2.05 6.58
CA GLN A 240 13.41 2.50 5.36
C GLN A 240 13.20 1.56 4.16
#